data_707f731d1d883b0644d8effe50bf5190
#
_entry.id   707f731d1d883b0644d8effe50bf5190
#
_cell.length_a   1.000
_cell.length_b   1.000
_cell.length_c   1.000
_cell.angle_alpha   90.00
_cell.angle_beta   90.00
_cell.angle_gamma   90.00
#
_symmetry.space_group_name_H-M   'P 1'
#
loop_
_entity.id
_entity.type
_entity.pdbx_description
1 polymer ?
#
loop_
_entity_poly.entity_id
_entity_poly.type
_entity_poly.pdbx_seq_one_letter_code
_entity_poly.pdbx_strand_id
1 'polypeptide(L)'
;MAAATLLISHIISTLIVMYHDLSGKWKDYALVEKRTVGSTADYLWGLKSFMADIVFMFTPFMTCCFAYREDQIDAAEDSIGVSLLKLFCGYFLGKLWATAVHYALHLPALYKFHKRHHSMTHALVATKAWEDSWVEYMVMEIPSFAIAVLLFPTHFRVHMLHFILHGYDGASNHSGFAAPGILGYLFDGEYHFYHHVSM
;
A
#
# COMPACT_ATOMS: atom_id res chain seq x y z
N MET A 1 3.98 -17.19 2.84
CA MET A 1 5.06 -16.20 3.09
C MET A 1 4.68 -14.81 2.59
N ALA A 2 4.21 -14.63 1.35
CA ALA A 2 3.86 -13.30 0.77
C ALA A 2 2.92 -12.46 1.67
N ALA A 3 1.79 -13.01 2.08
CA ALA A 3 0.86 -12.33 2.98
C ALA A 3 1.49 -11.94 4.32
N ALA A 4 2.34 -12.80 4.90
CA ALA A 4 3.04 -12.49 6.14
C ALA A 4 4.03 -11.33 5.94
N THR A 5 4.74 -11.30 4.81
CA THR A 5 5.69 -10.21 4.50
C THR A 5 4.96 -8.87 4.33
N LEU A 6 3.86 -8.84 3.57
CA LEU A 6 3.06 -7.63 3.41
C LEU A 6 2.49 -7.16 4.75
N LEU A 7 1.93 -8.08 5.53
CA LEU A 7 1.38 -7.79 6.85
C LEU A 7 2.44 -7.21 7.80
N ILE A 8 3.61 -7.85 7.90
CA ILE A 8 4.71 -7.40 8.78
C ILE A 8 5.22 -6.03 8.33
N SER A 9 5.43 -5.83 7.02
CA SER A 9 5.86 -4.55 6.47
C SER A 9 4.87 -3.43 6.83
N HIS A 10 3.59 -3.67 6.60
CA HIS A 10 2.55 -2.68 6.92
C HIS A 10 2.47 -2.40 8.43
N ILE A 11 2.50 -3.42 9.27
CA ILE A 11 2.50 -3.25 10.73
C ILE A 11 3.69 -2.41 11.19
N ILE A 12 4.91 -2.73 10.74
CA ILE A 12 6.12 -1.98 11.12
C ILE A 12 6.00 -0.52 10.68
N SER A 13 5.66 -0.27 9.41
CA SER A 13 5.49 1.09 8.86
C SER A 13 4.43 1.87 9.63
N THR A 14 3.29 1.24 9.92
CA THR A 14 2.20 1.83 10.69
C THR A 14 2.62 2.16 12.13
N LEU A 15 3.31 1.26 12.81
CA LEU A 15 3.77 1.50 14.20
C LEU A 15 4.77 2.66 14.27
N ILE A 16 5.64 2.80 13.28
CA ILE A 16 6.56 3.94 13.19
C ILE A 16 5.77 5.24 13.05
N VAL A 17 4.85 5.30 12.08
CA VAL A 17 4.01 6.49 11.85
C VAL A 17 3.15 6.80 13.08
N MET A 18 2.46 5.80 13.63
CA MET A 18 1.62 5.95 14.82
C MET A 18 2.40 6.49 16.02
N TYR A 19 3.60 5.96 16.28
CA TYR A 19 4.46 6.45 17.36
C TYR A 19 4.82 7.93 17.18
N HIS A 20 5.21 8.33 16.00
CA HIS A 20 5.60 9.70 15.71
C HIS A 20 4.40 10.66 15.68
N ASP A 21 3.24 10.19 15.21
CA ASP A 21 1.98 10.94 15.23
C ASP A 21 1.52 11.19 16.67
N LEU A 22 1.30 10.12 17.44
CA LEU A 22 0.79 10.23 18.81
C LEU A 22 1.77 10.93 19.78
N SER A 23 3.07 10.82 19.57
CA SER A 23 4.09 11.52 20.37
C SER A 23 4.33 12.98 19.95
N GLY A 24 3.75 13.41 18.81
CA GLY A 24 3.98 14.75 18.24
C GLY A 24 5.42 15.00 17.73
N LYS A 25 6.25 13.97 17.60
CA LYS A 25 7.64 14.10 17.14
C LYS A 25 7.77 14.54 15.69
N TRP A 26 6.78 14.21 14.86
CA TRP A 26 6.76 14.58 13.44
C TRP A 26 5.90 15.81 13.13
N LYS A 27 5.49 16.59 14.12
CA LYS A 27 4.66 17.77 13.91
C LYS A 27 5.23 18.75 12.86
N ASP A 28 6.56 18.86 12.78
CA ASP A 28 7.23 19.77 11.85
C ASP A 28 7.29 19.22 10.41
N TYR A 29 6.92 17.96 10.21
CA TYR A 29 6.77 17.29 8.92
C TYR A 29 5.29 17.12 8.51
N ALA A 30 4.34 17.62 9.31
CA ALA A 30 2.93 17.53 9.00
C ALA A 30 2.61 18.33 7.72
N LEU A 31 1.87 17.71 6.80
CA LEU A 31 1.49 18.31 5.52
C LEU A 31 0.47 19.45 5.67
N VAL A 32 -0.23 19.51 6.80
CA VAL A 32 -1.14 20.62 7.15
C VAL A 32 -0.87 21.12 8.57
N GLU A 33 -0.87 22.43 8.74
CA GLU A 33 -0.48 23.13 9.97
C GLU A 33 -1.31 22.72 11.21
N LYS A 34 -2.59 22.40 10.99
CA LYS A 34 -3.54 21.99 12.05
C LYS A 34 -4.04 20.57 11.83
N ARG A 35 -3.10 19.66 11.55
CA ARG A 35 -3.46 18.25 11.39
C ARG A 35 -4.11 17.72 12.67
N THR A 36 -5.28 17.13 12.54
CA THR A 36 -5.88 16.38 13.64
C THR A 36 -5.09 15.08 13.83
N VAL A 37 -4.56 14.89 15.03
CA VAL A 37 -3.86 13.65 15.39
C VAL A 37 -4.84 12.48 15.39
N GLY A 38 -4.49 11.40 14.73
CA GLY A 38 -5.28 10.16 14.76
C GLY A 38 -5.33 9.57 16.16
N SER A 39 -6.47 9.00 16.54
CA SER A 39 -6.57 8.28 17.81
C SER A 39 -6.02 6.86 17.68
N THR A 40 -5.62 6.26 18.80
CA THR A 40 -5.26 4.83 18.84
C THR A 40 -6.39 3.95 18.31
N ALA A 41 -7.65 4.33 18.52
CA ALA A 41 -8.81 3.60 18.01
C ALA A 41 -8.87 3.63 16.47
N ASP A 42 -8.53 4.76 15.83
CA ASP A 42 -8.48 4.87 14.37
C ASP A 42 -7.42 3.93 13.78
N TYR A 43 -6.22 3.90 14.39
CA TYR A 43 -5.15 2.99 13.98
C TYR A 43 -5.54 1.51 14.14
N LEU A 44 -6.15 1.15 15.27
CA LEU A 44 -6.58 -0.23 15.53
C LEU A 44 -7.72 -0.67 14.61
N TRP A 45 -8.64 0.23 14.30
CA TRP A 45 -9.73 -0.08 13.38
C TRP A 45 -9.22 -0.36 11.96
N GLY A 46 -8.37 0.49 11.42
CA GLY A 46 -7.78 0.27 10.10
C GLY A 46 -6.91 -0.99 10.05
N LEU A 47 -6.14 -1.27 11.11
CA LEU A 47 -5.35 -2.51 11.21
C LEU A 47 -6.25 -3.76 11.19
N LYS A 48 -7.38 -3.74 11.89
CA LYS A 48 -8.35 -4.84 11.88
C LYS A 48 -8.93 -5.08 10.48
N SER A 49 -9.27 -4.01 9.76
CA SER A 49 -9.75 -4.09 8.37
C SER A 49 -8.71 -4.73 7.48
N PHE A 50 -7.49 -4.23 7.54
CA PHE A 50 -6.35 -4.75 6.78
C PHE A 50 -6.08 -6.25 7.05
N MET A 51 -6.15 -6.69 8.31
CA MET A 51 -5.99 -8.09 8.68
C MET A 51 -7.04 -8.97 8.01
N ALA A 52 -8.31 -8.52 7.97
CA ALA A 52 -9.37 -9.26 7.31
C ALA A 52 -9.12 -9.38 5.79
N ASP A 53 -8.70 -8.29 5.14
CA ASP A 53 -8.42 -8.27 3.71
C ASP A 53 -7.23 -9.16 3.34
N ILE A 54 -6.17 -9.17 4.18
CA ILE A 54 -5.03 -10.08 4.00
C ILE A 54 -5.46 -11.55 4.09
N VAL A 55 -6.26 -11.91 5.07
CA VAL A 55 -6.64 -13.31 5.30
C VAL A 55 -7.62 -13.79 4.24
N PHE A 56 -8.67 -13.01 3.97
CA PHE A 56 -9.81 -13.48 3.17
C PHE A 56 -9.69 -13.18 1.67
N MET A 57 -8.88 -12.18 1.27
CA MET A 57 -8.76 -11.78 -0.12
C MET A 57 -7.34 -11.94 -0.65
N PHE A 58 -6.36 -11.27 -0.05
CA PHE A 58 -4.99 -11.25 -0.55
C PHE A 58 -4.33 -12.64 -0.54
N THR A 59 -4.40 -13.34 0.60
CA THR A 59 -3.71 -14.63 0.75
C THR A 59 -4.20 -15.68 -0.24
N PRO A 60 -5.53 -15.94 -0.39
CA PRO A 60 -6.00 -16.92 -1.37
C PRO A 60 -5.59 -16.57 -2.79
N PHE A 61 -5.77 -15.31 -3.20
CA PHE A 61 -5.50 -14.89 -4.56
C PHE A 61 -4.01 -14.94 -4.89
N MET A 62 -3.16 -14.40 -4.03
CA MET A 62 -1.71 -14.42 -4.26
C MET A 62 -1.14 -15.83 -4.18
N THR A 63 -1.70 -16.73 -3.37
CA THR A 63 -1.32 -18.15 -3.38
C THR A 63 -1.55 -18.76 -4.76
N CYS A 64 -2.69 -18.48 -5.40
CA CYS A 64 -2.96 -18.92 -6.78
C CYS A 64 -1.97 -18.32 -7.78
N CYS A 65 -1.63 -17.03 -7.67
CA CYS A 65 -0.65 -16.38 -8.55
C CYS A 65 0.74 -17.02 -8.42
N PHE A 66 1.21 -17.24 -7.19
CA PHE A 66 2.49 -17.90 -6.94
C PHE A 66 2.51 -19.35 -7.40
N ALA A 67 1.46 -20.12 -7.13
CA ALA A 67 1.34 -21.50 -7.62
C ALA A 67 1.36 -21.57 -9.15
N TYR A 68 0.68 -20.63 -9.82
CA TYR A 68 0.67 -20.57 -11.29
C TYR A 68 2.05 -20.29 -11.89
N ARG A 69 2.94 -19.59 -11.15
CA ARG A 69 4.29 -19.22 -11.58
C ARG A 69 5.41 -19.99 -10.85
N GLU A 70 5.08 -21.02 -10.08
CA GLU A 70 5.99 -21.72 -9.20
C GLU A 70 7.29 -22.13 -9.92
N ASP A 71 7.18 -22.85 -11.04
CA ASP A 71 8.34 -23.31 -11.80
C ASP A 71 9.27 -22.17 -12.25
N GLN A 72 8.72 -21.01 -12.58
CA GLN A 72 9.49 -19.86 -13.07
C GLN A 72 10.12 -19.06 -11.93
N ILE A 73 9.50 -19.06 -10.77
CA ILE A 73 9.97 -18.35 -9.57
C ILE A 73 11.08 -19.17 -8.90
N ASP A 74 10.91 -20.47 -8.77
CA ASP A 74 11.89 -21.36 -8.15
C ASP A 74 13.14 -21.57 -9.03
N ALA A 75 12.97 -21.58 -10.36
CA ALA A 75 14.05 -21.69 -11.32
C ALA A 75 14.73 -20.35 -11.66
N ALA A 76 14.29 -19.24 -11.08
CA ALA A 76 14.81 -17.92 -11.43
C ALA A 76 16.26 -17.73 -10.94
N GLU A 77 17.20 -17.77 -11.86
CA GLU A 77 18.63 -17.46 -11.66
C GLU A 77 18.98 -16.08 -12.24
N ASP A 78 18.13 -15.09 -11.98
CA ASP A 78 18.32 -13.74 -12.48
C ASP A 78 19.60 -13.11 -11.92
N SER A 79 20.35 -12.40 -12.76
CA SER A 79 21.38 -11.50 -12.23
C SER A 79 20.75 -10.38 -11.40
N ILE A 80 21.53 -9.77 -10.52
CA ILE A 80 21.05 -8.66 -9.67
C ILE A 80 20.41 -7.56 -10.53
N GLY A 81 21.04 -7.20 -11.68
CA GLY A 81 20.51 -6.17 -12.56
C GLY A 81 19.14 -6.54 -13.16
N VAL A 82 18.96 -7.80 -13.57
CA VAL A 82 17.67 -8.30 -14.09
C VAL A 82 16.62 -8.32 -12.98
N SER A 83 16.98 -8.77 -11.78
CA SER A 83 16.08 -8.78 -10.62
C SER A 83 15.59 -7.38 -10.25
N LEU A 84 16.51 -6.40 -10.23
CA LEU A 84 16.17 -5.00 -9.97
C LEU A 84 15.29 -4.42 -11.07
N LEU A 85 15.55 -4.74 -12.33
CA LEU A 85 14.69 -4.30 -13.44
C LEU A 85 13.29 -4.90 -13.34
N LYS A 86 13.16 -6.19 -13.05
CA LYS A 86 11.87 -6.87 -12.85
C LYS A 86 11.11 -6.28 -11.65
N LEU A 87 11.81 -6.02 -10.54
CA LEU A 87 11.25 -5.34 -9.37
C LEU A 87 10.70 -3.96 -9.74
N PHE A 88 11.50 -3.15 -10.43
CA PHE A 88 11.11 -1.82 -10.87
C PHE A 88 9.90 -1.86 -11.81
N CYS A 89 9.95 -2.70 -12.85
CA CYS A 89 8.84 -2.83 -13.81
C CYS A 89 7.56 -3.31 -13.14
N GLY A 90 7.64 -4.32 -12.27
CA GLY A 90 6.50 -4.85 -11.52
C GLY A 90 5.88 -3.81 -10.60
N TYR A 91 6.71 -3.09 -9.84
CA TYR A 91 6.27 -2.03 -8.95
C TYR A 91 5.63 -0.87 -9.74
N PHE A 92 6.31 -0.38 -10.78
CA PHE A 92 5.82 0.72 -11.60
C PHE A 92 4.48 0.40 -12.29
N LEU A 93 4.36 -0.77 -12.92
CA LEU A 93 3.10 -1.17 -13.57
C LEU A 93 1.98 -1.42 -12.56
N GLY A 94 2.30 -1.99 -11.40
CA GLY A 94 1.34 -2.12 -10.31
C GLY A 94 0.81 -0.77 -9.82
N LYS A 95 1.70 0.20 -9.62
CA LYS A 95 1.32 1.58 -9.24
C LYS A 95 0.53 2.28 -10.34
N LEU A 96 0.92 2.11 -11.60
CA LEU A 96 0.17 2.67 -12.74
C LEU A 96 -1.26 2.11 -12.78
N TRP A 97 -1.41 0.80 -12.59
CA TRP A 97 -2.72 0.15 -12.49
C TRP A 97 -3.54 0.72 -11.33
N ALA A 98 -2.97 0.71 -10.11
CA ALA A 98 -3.65 1.22 -8.92
C ALA A 98 -4.12 2.67 -9.13
N THR A 99 -3.24 3.52 -9.66
CA THR A 99 -3.57 4.93 -9.96
C THR A 99 -4.71 5.05 -10.98
N ALA A 100 -4.66 4.30 -12.08
CA ALA A 100 -5.69 4.35 -13.12
C ALA A 100 -7.05 3.89 -12.58
N VAL A 101 -7.08 2.81 -11.78
CA VAL A 101 -8.31 2.31 -11.16
C VAL A 101 -8.82 3.29 -10.10
N HIS A 102 -7.94 3.85 -9.28
CA HIS A 102 -8.29 4.86 -8.27
C HIS A 102 -9.00 6.06 -8.92
N TYR A 103 -8.44 6.62 -10.01
CA TYR A 103 -9.11 7.68 -10.77
C TYR A 103 -10.46 7.24 -11.35
N ALA A 104 -10.55 6.00 -11.86
CA ALA A 104 -11.82 5.49 -12.37
C ALA A 104 -12.88 5.36 -11.26
N LEU A 105 -12.47 5.01 -10.05
CA LEU A 105 -13.34 4.89 -8.88
C LEU A 105 -13.92 6.23 -8.42
N HIS A 106 -13.31 7.36 -8.80
CA HIS A 106 -13.88 8.70 -8.59
C HIS A 106 -15.04 9.04 -9.54
N LEU A 107 -15.27 8.27 -10.59
CA LEU A 107 -16.45 8.48 -11.44
C LEU A 107 -17.73 8.30 -10.62
N PRO A 108 -18.77 9.16 -10.81
CA PRO A 108 -19.98 9.14 -9.98
C PRO A 108 -20.65 7.77 -9.87
N ALA A 109 -20.64 6.96 -10.94
CA ALA A 109 -21.22 5.63 -10.95
C ALA A 109 -20.44 4.61 -10.08
N LEU A 110 -19.12 4.81 -9.91
CA LEU A 110 -18.22 3.90 -9.22
C LEU A 110 -17.85 4.37 -7.81
N TYR A 111 -18.01 5.66 -7.51
CA TYR A 111 -17.60 6.25 -6.23
C TYR A 111 -18.21 5.57 -4.99
N LYS A 112 -19.37 4.95 -5.12
CA LYS A 112 -19.99 4.16 -4.05
C LYS A 112 -19.07 3.05 -3.51
N PHE A 113 -18.14 2.53 -4.31
CA PHE A 113 -17.16 1.52 -3.90
C PHE A 113 -15.92 2.14 -3.25
N HIS A 114 -15.63 3.42 -3.55
CA HIS A 114 -14.43 4.14 -3.12
C HIS A 114 -14.65 5.07 -1.93
N LYS A 115 -15.90 5.46 -1.66
CA LYS A 115 -16.23 6.40 -0.57
C LYS A 115 -15.78 5.97 0.82
N ARG A 116 -15.55 4.67 1.05
CA ARG A 116 -15.04 4.15 2.33
C ARG A 116 -13.56 4.52 2.50
N HIS A 117 -12.78 4.42 1.45
CA HIS A 117 -11.39 4.86 1.40
C HIS A 117 -11.27 6.36 1.73
N HIS A 118 -12.16 7.19 1.19
CA HIS A 118 -12.24 8.62 1.47
C HIS A 118 -13.02 8.99 2.75
N SER A 119 -13.35 8.05 3.61
CA SER A 119 -14.21 8.34 4.79
C SER A 119 -13.53 9.17 5.88
N MET A 120 -12.19 9.29 5.88
CA MET A 120 -11.44 10.14 6.81
C MET A 120 -10.74 11.27 6.07
N THR A 121 -11.30 12.46 6.17
CA THR A 121 -10.75 13.68 5.54
C THR A 121 -9.97 14.57 6.53
N HIS A 122 -10.17 14.41 7.85
CA HIS A 122 -9.63 15.33 8.85
C HIS A 122 -8.48 14.74 9.69
N ALA A 123 -8.40 13.42 9.79
CA ALA A 123 -7.37 12.72 10.54
C ALA A 123 -6.92 11.49 9.75
N LEU A 124 -6.29 11.73 8.58
CA LEU A 124 -5.76 10.62 7.79
C LEU A 124 -4.67 9.92 8.60
N VAL A 125 -4.83 8.61 8.82
CA VAL A 125 -3.87 7.77 9.56
C VAL A 125 -3.37 6.67 8.63
N ALA A 126 -2.11 6.25 8.82
CA ALA A 126 -1.44 5.29 7.94
C ALA A 126 -2.23 4.00 7.68
N THR A 127 -3.04 3.54 8.63
CA THR A 127 -3.88 2.35 8.47
C THR A 127 -5.07 2.54 7.52
N LYS A 128 -5.38 3.77 7.14
CA LYS A 128 -6.43 4.05 6.14
C LYS A 128 -6.04 3.63 4.73
N ALA A 129 -4.75 3.45 4.47
CA ALA A 129 -4.23 2.96 3.20
C ALA A 129 -4.96 1.71 2.66
N TRP A 130 -5.53 0.91 3.56
CA TRP A 130 -6.11 -0.40 3.26
C TRP A 130 -7.57 -0.51 3.71
N GLU A 131 -8.22 0.61 3.98
CA GLU A 131 -9.63 0.63 4.37
C GLU A 131 -10.53 0.75 3.14
N ASP A 132 -10.37 -0.20 2.24
CA ASP A 132 -11.09 -0.27 0.98
C ASP A 132 -12.45 -1.00 1.12
N SER A 133 -13.31 -0.84 0.12
CA SER A 133 -14.40 -1.79 -0.07
C SER A 133 -13.82 -3.09 -0.67
N TRP A 134 -14.50 -4.22 -0.46
CA TRP A 134 -14.07 -5.48 -1.06
C TRP A 134 -13.97 -5.42 -2.59
N VAL A 135 -14.83 -4.62 -3.26
CA VAL A 135 -14.77 -4.42 -4.72
C VAL A 135 -13.50 -3.68 -5.10
N GLU A 136 -13.20 -2.59 -4.42
CA GLU A 136 -12.00 -1.78 -4.63
C GLU A 136 -10.74 -2.60 -4.42
N TYR A 137 -10.67 -3.32 -3.30
CA TYR A 137 -9.54 -4.18 -2.99
C TYR A 137 -9.29 -5.22 -4.08
N MET A 138 -10.35 -5.86 -4.60
CA MET A 138 -10.27 -6.85 -5.68
C MET A 138 -9.86 -6.28 -7.03
N VAL A 139 -10.25 -5.05 -7.36
CA VAL A 139 -9.96 -4.48 -8.68
C VAL A 139 -8.73 -3.58 -8.71
N MET A 140 -8.32 -3.02 -7.57
CA MET A 140 -7.20 -2.09 -7.46
C MET A 140 -6.00 -2.75 -6.78
N GLU A 141 -6.14 -3.17 -5.53
CA GLU A 141 -5.02 -3.62 -4.72
C GLU A 141 -4.47 -4.98 -5.18
N ILE A 142 -5.30 -6.00 -5.28
CA ILE A 142 -4.85 -7.34 -5.67
C ILE A 142 -4.15 -7.35 -7.03
N PRO A 143 -4.69 -6.75 -8.11
CA PRO A 143 -4.00 -6.72 -9.38
C PRO A 143 -2.69 -5.94 -9.35
N SER A 144 -2.57 -4.89 -8.54
CA SER A 144 -1.32 -4.14 -8.41
C SER A 144 -0.15 -5.01 -7.91
N PHE A 145 -0.42 -5.95 -7.04
CA PHE A 145 0.55 -6.96 -6.59
C PHE A 145 0.72 -8.12 -7.58
N ALA A 146 -0.38 -8.58 -8.16
CA ALA A 146 -0.38 -9.72 -9.06
C ALA A 146 0.41 -9.46 -10.36
N ILE A 147 0.39 -8.23 -10.87
CA ILE A 147 1.16 -7.80 -12.05
C ILE A 147 2.64 -8.15 -11.90
N ALA A 148 3.25 -7.89 -10.75
CA ALA A 148 4.65 -8.22 -10.54
C ALA A 148 4.91 -9.73 -10.59
N VAL A 149 4.07 -10.53 -9.94
CA VAL A 149 4.23 -11.99 -9.89
C VAL A 149 3.95 -12.64 -11.24
N LEU A 150 2.91 -12.17 -11.94
CA LEU A 150 2.44 -12.79 -13.18
C LEU A 150 3.26 -12.39 -14.41
N LEU A 151 3.69 -11.12 -14.51
CA LEU A 151 4.39 -10.61 -15.69
C LEU A 151 5.92 -10.62 -15.54
N PHE A 152 6.43 -10.57 -14.32
CA PHE A 152 7.86 -10.48 -14.03
C PHE A 152 8.29 -11.57 -13.03
N PRO A 153 8.08 -12.87 -13.33
CA PRO A 153 8.51 -13.93 -12.43
C PRO A 153 10.00 -13.81 -12.18
N THR A 154 10.38 -13.78 -10.92
CA THR A 154 11.75 -13.66 -10.43
C THR A 154 11.86 -14.39 -9.10
N HIS A 155 13.07 -14.49 -8.53
CA HIS A 155 13.25 -15.16 -7.27
C HIS A 155 12.33 -14.63 -6.18
N PHE A 156 11.74 -15.51 -5.38
CA PHE A 156 10.75 -15.21 -4.34
C PHE A 156 11.15 -14.03 -3.43
N ARG A 157 12.43 -13.90 -3.06
CA ARG A 157 12.93 -12.78 -2.23
C ARG A 157 12.71 -11.41 -2.86
N VAL A 158 12.74 -11.31 -4.18
CA VAL A 158 12.50 -10.06 -4.92
C VAL A 158 11.02 -9.68 -4.82
N HIS A 159 10.12 -10.66 -4.93
CA HIS A 159 8.69 -10.43 -4.67
C HIS A 159 8.42 -10.01 -3.22
N MET A 160 9.17 -10.56 -2.24
CA MET A 160 9.06 -10.10 -0.86
C MET A 160 9.48 -8.64 -0.69
N LEU A 161 10.58 -8.22 -1.36
CA LEU A 161 10.98 -6.81 -1.37
C LEU A 161 9.90 -5.93 -2.01
N HIS A 162 9.27 -6.37 -3.11
CA HIS A 162 8.14 -5.68 -3.71
C HIS A 162 7.00 -5.44 -2.69
N PHE A 163 6.62 -6.46 -1.91
CA PHE A 163 5.58 -6.32 -0.88
C PHE A 163 5.99 -5.38 0.25
N ILE A 164 7.27 -5.36 0.64
CA ILE A 164 7.79 -4.42 1.63
C ILE A 164 7.66 -2.98 1.11
N LEU A 165 8.03 -2.73 -0.13
CA LEU A 165 7.92 -1.40 -0.75
C LEU A 165 6.46 -0.93 -0.82
N HIS A 166 5.54 -1.81 -1.22
CA HIS A 166 4.11 -1.48 -1.24
C HIS A 166 3.53 -1.20 0.15
N GLY A 167 3.91 -2.01 1.16
CA GLY A 167 3.46 -1.79 2.53
C GLY A 167 3.92 -0.44 3.10
N TYR A 168 5.17 -0.07 2.82
CA TYR A 168 5.71 1.23 3.21
C TYR A 168 5.02 2.38 2.48
N ASP A 169 4.89 2.27 1.16
CA ASP A 169 4.25 3.28 0.32
C ASP A 169 2.79 3.54 0.75
N GLY A 170 1.99 2.50 0.94
CA GLY A 170 0.62 2.64 1.43
C GLY A 170 0.55 3.39 2.77
N ALA A 171 1.36 3.00 3.75
CA ALA A 171 1.42 3.66 5.05
C ALA A 171 1.87 5.12 4.95
N SER A 172 2.88 5.42 4.11
CA SER A 172 3.43 6.76 3.90
C SER A 172 2.41 7.70 3.26
N ASN A 173 1.76 7.26 2.18
CA ASN A 173 0.78 8.05 1.42
C ASN A 173 -0.43 8.47 2.26
N HIS A 174 -0.77 7.71 3.32
CA HIS A 174 -1.90 8.00 4.21
C HIS A 174 -1.44 8.53 5.58
N SER A 175 -0.16 8.79 5.77
CA SER A 175 0.35 9.20 7.08
C SER A 175 0.00 10.64 7.46
N GLY A 176 -0.20 11.53 6.48
CA GLY A 176 -0.35 12.97 6.68
C GLY A 176 0.97 13.68 7.03
N PHE A 177 2.11 13.02 6.81
CA PHE A 177 3.44 13.56 7.01
C PHE A 177 4.29 13.47 5.75
N ALA A 178 5.11 14.48 5.48
CA ALA A 178 6.15 14.39 4.48
C ALA A 178 7.26 13.45 4.98
N ALA A 179 7.59 12.41 4.22
CA ALA A 179 8.69 11.54 4.59
C ALA A 179 10.03 12.29 4.50
N PRO A 180 10.91 12.21 5.52
CA PRO A 180 12.18 12.94 5.50
C PRO A 180 13.19 12.34 4.51
N GLY A 181 13.99 13.21 3.89
CA GLY A 181 15.13 12.83 3.06
C GLY A 181 14.76 12.09 1.78
N ILE A 182 15.61 11.14 1.35
CA ILE A 182 15.46 10.43 0.09
C ILE A 182 14.15 9.61 0.01
N LEU A 183 13.61 9.19 1.13
CA LEU A 183 12.34 8.46 1.18
C LEU A 183 11.17 9.34 0.72
N GLY A 184 11.20 10.65 1.00
CA GLY A 184 10.21 11.60 0.50
C GLY A 184 10.20 11.70 -1.02
N TYR A 185 11.36 11.59 -1.67
CA TYR A 185 11.43 11.59 -3.14
C TYR A 185 10.96 10.29 -3.77
N LEU A 186 11.13 9.15 -3.09
CA LEU A 186 10.76 7.84 -3.63
C LEU A 186 9.29 7.49 -3.37
N PHE A 187 8.73 8.01 -2.27
CA PHE A 187 7.40 7.68 -1.76
C PHE A 187 6.69 8.97 -1.35
N ASP A 188 6.50 9.87 -2.32
CA ASP A 188 5.83 11.14 -2.09
C ASP A 188 4.33 10.95 -1.83
N GLY A 189 3.98 10.92 -0.56
CA GLY A 189 2.60 10.82 -0.09
C GLY A 189 1.83 12.14 -0.13
N GLU A 190 2.49 13.26 -0.41
CA GLU A 190 1.91 14.60 -0.33
C GLU A 190 0.73 14.76 -1.29
N TYR A 191 0.92 14.37 -2.55
CA TYR A 191 -0.14 14.43 -3.56
C TYR A 191 -1.36 13.61 -3.15
N HIS A 192 -1.17 12.38 -2.69
CA HIS A 192 -2.24 11.50 -2.29
C HIS A 192 -2.96 11.99 -1.01
N PHE A 193 -2.21 12.54 -0.07
CA PHE A 193 -2.77 13.19 1.12
C PHE A 193 -3.68 14.36 0.73
N TYR A 194 -3.22 15.28 -0.11
CA TYR A 194 -4.05 16.41 -0.54
C TYR A 194 -5.26 15.97 -1.33
N HIS A 195 -5.16 14.90 -2.10
CA HIS A 195 -6.29 14.29 -2.77
C HIS A 195 -7.37 13.84 -1.77
N HIS A 196 -7.01 13.24 -0.63
CA HIS A 196 -7.97 12.85 0.41
C HIS A 196 -8.62 14.04 1.13
N VAL A 197 -7.89 15.11 1.38
CA VAL A 197 -8.40 16.24 2.19
C VAL A 197 -9.09 17.33 1.37
N SER A 198 -8.99 17.30 0.06
CA SER A 198 -9.61 18.29 -0.84
C SER A 198 -10.92 17.82 -1.47
N MET A 199 -11.41 16.64 -1.11
CA MET A 199 -12.63 16.03 -1.66
C MET A 199 -13.88 16.33 -0.84
#